data_9e9dcfe1c89b6c9b9c5ed1128096e6f5
#
_entry.id   9e9dcfe1c89b6c9b9c5ed1128096e6f5
#
_cell.length_a   1.000
_cell.length_b   1.000
_cell.length_c   1.000
_cell.angle_alpha   90.00
_cell.angle_beta   90.00
_cell.angle_gamma   90.00
#
_symmetry.space_group_name_H-M   'P 1'
#
loop_
_entity.id
_entity.type
_entity.pdbx_description
1 polymer ?
#
loop_
_entity_poly.entity_id
_entity_poly.type
_entity_poly.pdbx_seq_one_letter_code
_entity_poly.pdbx_strand_id
1 'polypeptide(L)'
;ANAVLTGGRLGRYEYHGTTGIDDTYDANPESMAAAIETQADTPVLNGARRIIVLGRMGELGPHAPAAHLRTGALAAERNLTVIAVGEGSEGIAEGAKNSPHFPDLEQAAQWLAREVKPGDVVLFKGSRTATVERVMHAAFPRN
;
A
#
# COMPACT_ATOMS: atom_id res chain seq x y z
N ALA A 1 -8.89 -0.39 -18.95
CA ALA A 1 -7.53 0.08 -18.72
C ALA A 1 -6.59 -1.08 -18.50
N ASN A 2 -5.42 -0.94 -19.00
CA ASN A 2 -4.44 -1.99 -18.96
C ASN A 2 -3.31 -1.69 -18.00
N ALA A 3 -2.86 -2.71 -17.33
CA ALA A 3 -1.70 -2.61 -16.49
C ALA A 3 -0.44 -2.81 -17.30
N VAL A 4 0.59 -2.10 -16.96
CA VAL A 4 1.91 -2.37 -17.46
C VAL A 4 2.58 -3.25 -16.41
N LEU A 5 2.80 -4.50 -16.75
CA LEU A 5 3.32 -5.47 -15.81
C LEU A 5 4.80 -5.71 -16.05
N THR A 6 5.56 -5.68 -14.98
CA THR A 6 6.99 -5.92 -15.02
C THR A 6 7.34 -6.97 -13.97
N GLY A 7 6.93 -8.21 -14.24
CA GLY A 7 7.26 -9.32 -13.36
C GLY A 7 6.78 -9.14 -11.93
N GLY A 8 5.59 -8.55 -11.76
CA GLY A 8 5.03 -8.34 -10.43
C GLY A 8 5.60 -7.16 -9.67
N ARG A 9 6.45 -6.36 -10.32
CA ARG A 9 7.05 -5.20 -9.65
C ARG A 9 6.15 -4.00 -9.75
N LEU A 10 6.16 -3.28 -10.86
CA LEU A 10 5.33 -2.08 -11.00
C LEU A 10 4.37 -2.27 -12.15
N GLY A 11 3.10 -2.33 -11.82
CA GLY A 11 2.03 -2.33 -12.80
C GLY A 11 1.08 -1.22 -12.44
N ARG A 12 0.51 -0.57 -13.45
CA ARG A 12 -0.49 0.47 -13.22
C ARG A 12 -1.83 0.00 -13.74
N TYR A 13 -2.85 0.23 -12.95
CA TYR A 13 -4.23 -0.14 -13.27
C TYR A 13 -5.11 1.07 -13.14
N GLU A 14 -6.00 1.26 -14.12
CA GLU A 14 -7.02 2.30 -14.01
C GLU A 14 -8.36 1.62 -13.74
N TYR A 15 -9.03 2.06 -12.69
CA TYR A 15 -10.30 1.46 -12.28
C TYR A 15 -11.26 2.54 -11.78
N HIS A 16 -12.29 2.85 -12.58
CA HIS A 16 -13.30 3.86 -12.23
C HIS A 16 -12.69 5.19 -11.81
N GLY A 17 -11.66 5.62 -12.56
CA GLY A 17 -10.98 6.89 -12.28
C GLY A 17 -9.93 6.84 -11.19
N THR A 18 -9.76 5.70 -10.54
CA THR A 18 -8.74 5.49 -9.52
C THR A 18 -7.57 4.76 -10.15
N THR A 19 -6.35 5.14 -9.77
CA THR A 19 -5.16 4.47 -10.27
C THR A 19 -4.59 3.57 -9.18
N GLY A 20 -4.38 2.29 -9.50
CA GLY A 20 -3.71 1.36 -8.62
C GLY A 20 -2.30 1.09 -9.14
N ILE A 21 -1.34 1.03 -8.25
CA ILE A 21 0.05 0.72 -8.59
C ILE A 21 0.45 -0.54 -7.82
N ASP A 22 0.83 -1.57 -8.57
CA ASP A 22 1.22 -2.86 -8.00
C ASP A 22 2.73 -2.87 -7.77
N ASP A 23 3.14 -2.78 -6.51
CA ASP A 23 4.54 -2.90 -6.12
C ASP A 23 4.63 -4.01 -5.06
N THR A 24 4.01 -5.15 -5.36
CA THR A 24 3.85 -6.24 -4.39
C THR A 24 4.88 -7.35 -4.57
N TYR A 25 5.94 -7.11 -5.32
CA TYR A 25 6.95 -8.13 -5.56
C TYR A 25 7.71 -8.52 -4.30
N ASP A 26 8.15 -7.51 -3.54
CA ASP A 26 8.92 -7.73 -2.33
C ASP A 26 8.87 -6.46 -1.48
N ALA A 27 9.31 -6.58 -0.22
CA ALA A 27 9.32 -5.41 0.66
C ALA A 27 10.38 -5.57 1.73
N ASN A 28 11.24 -4.58 1.82
CA ASN A 28 12.24 -4.42 2.87
C ASN A 28 12.28 -2.94 3.24
N PRO A 29 13.00 -2.56 4.33
CA PRO A 29 12.97 -1.15 4.75
C PRO A 29 13.39 -0.17 3.67
N GLU A 30 14.41 -0.50 2.87
CA GLU A 30 14.86 0.38 1.80
C GLU A 30 13.83 0.52 0.69
N SER A 31 13.27 -0.60 0.24
CA SER A 31 12.30 -0.55 -0.85
C SER A 31 10.99 0.10 -0.40
N MET A 32 10.63 -0.06 0.88
CA MET A 32 9.48 0.63 1.44
C MET A 32 9.71 2.14 1.45
N ALA A 33 10.88 2.58 1.89
CA ALA A 33 11.20 4.02 1.92
C ALA A 33 11.17 4.60 0.50
N ALA A 34 11.72 3.88 -0.47
CA ALA A 34 11.72 4.33 -1.86
C ALA A 34 10.30 4.43 -2.42
N ALA A 35 9.45 3.45 -2.12
CA ALA A 35 8.07 3.46 -2.60
C ALA A 35 7.28 4.61 -1.97
N ILE A 36 7.52 4.89 -0.69
CA ILE A 36 6.88 6.01 0.00
C ILE A 36 7.26 7.33 -0.65
N GLU A 37 8.54 7.53 -0.96
CA GLU A 37 8.99 8.75 -1.60
C GLU A 37 8.39 8.89 -3.01
N THR A 38 8.36 7.79 -3.77
CA THR A 38 7.77 7.80 -5.09
C THR A 38 6.29 8.15 -5.03
N GLN A 39 5.57 7.56 -4.10
CA GLN A 39 4.13 7.83 -3.95
C GLN A 39 3.89 9.27 -3.49
N ALA A 40 4.73 9.77 -2.60
CA ALA A 40 4.61 11.16 -2.12
C ALA A 40 4.81 12.16 -3.25
N ASP A 41 5.65 11.82 -4.24
CA ASP A 41 5.93 12.69 -5.37
C ASP A 41 4.97 12.48 -6.55
N THR A 42 4.06 11.53 -6.45
CA THR A 42 3.11 11.25 -7.52
C THR A 42 2.13 12.39 -7.66
N PRO A 43 1.97 12.97 -8.86
CA PRO A 43 0.99 14.05 -9.04
C PRO A 43 -0.43 13.54 -8.90
N VAL A 44 -1.26 14.30 -8.20
CA VAL A 44 -2.70 14.01 -8.13
C VAL A 44 -3.45 15.32 -8.30
N LEU A 45 -4.69 15.20 -8.74
CA LEU A 45 -5.55 16.37 -8.88
C LEU A 45 -5.91 16.90 -7.49
N ASN A 46 -6.26 18.19 -7.46
CA ASN A 46 -6.63 18.84 -6.21
C ASN A 46 -7.79 18.11 -5.54
N GLY A 47 -7.61 17.79 -4.26
CA GLY A 47 -8.61 17.05 -3.51
C GLY A 47 -8.46 15.53 -3.57
N ALA A 48 -7.63 15.02 -4.46
CA ALA A 48 -7.37 13.58 -4.54
C ALA A 48 -6.29 13.18 -3.52
N ARG A 49 -6.25 11.90 -3.23
CA ARG A 49 -5.36 11.38 -2.20
C ARG A 49 -4.28 10.49 -2.79
N ARG A 50 -3.15 10.48 -2.09
CA ARG A 50 -2.08 9.50 -2.31
C ARG A 50 -2.22 8.47 -1.21
N ILE A 51 -2.68 7.29 -1.56
CA ILE A 51 -2.96 6.22 -0.61
C ILE A 51 -1.88 5.16 -0.76
N ILE A 52 -1.42 4.62 0.36
CA ILE A 52 -0.45 3.54 0.33
C ILE A 52 -0.95 2.40 1.21
N VAL A 53 -1.07 1.22 0.59
CA VAL A 53 -1.57 0.01 1.25
C VAL A 53 -0.36 -0.88 1.50
N LEU A 54 -0.01 -1.06 2.76
CA LEU A 54 1.24 -1.70 3.13
C LEU A 54 1.01 -2.97 3.93
N GLY A 55 1.61 -4.05 3.46
CA GLY A 55 1.70 -5.29 4.21
C GLY A 55 3.05 -5.40 4.91
N ARG A 56 3.23 -6.49 5.64
CA ARG A 56 4.45 -6.68 6.41
C ARG A 56 5.67 -6.87 5.52
N MET A 57 6.81 -6.52 6.07
CA MET A 57 8.11 -6.85 5.49
C MET A 57 8.55 -8.19 6.07
N GLY A 58 9.27 -8.97 5.29
CA GLY A 58 9.73 -10.29 5.72
C GLY A 58 11.19 -10.31 6.12
N GLU A 59 11.57 -11.37 6.81
CA GLU A 59 12.97 -11.73 7.06
C GLU A 59 13.80 -10.67 7.79
N LEU A 60 13.17 -9.91 8.68
CA LEU A 60 13.85 -8.88 9.44
C LEU A 60 14.27 -9.33 10.84
N GLY A 61 13.81 -10.52 11.26
CA GLY A 61 14.14 -11.04 12.55
C GLY A 61 13.77 -10.07 13.68
N PRO A 62 14.68 -9.84 14.64
CA PRO A 62 14.36 -8.95 15.77
C PRO A 62 14.23 -7.49 15.37
N HIS A 63 14.63 -7.12 14.16
CA HIS A 63 14.49 -5.75 13.68
C HIS A 63 13.10 -5.43 13.15
N ALA A 64 12.24 -6.44 13.03
CA ALA A 64 10.93 -6.27 12.41
C ALA A 64 10.05 -5.20 13.09
N PRO A 65 9.90 -5.20 14.43
CA PRO A 65 9.03 -4.19 15.05
C PRO A 65 9.48 -2.76 14.76
N ALA A 66 10.77 -2.46 14.94
CA ALA A 66 11.28 -1.11 14.73
C ALA A 66 11.16 -0.69 13.26
N ALA A 67 11.41 -1.61 12.34
CA ALA A 67 11.33 -1.32 10.91
C ALA A 67 9.88 -1.00 10.49
N HIS A 68 8.92 -1.75 11.01
CA HIS A 68 7.52 -1.51 10.68
C HIS A 68 7.03 -0.18 11.24
N LEU A 69 7.41 0.14 12.48
CA LEU A 69 7.09 1.45 13.07
C LEU A 69 7.67 2.58 12.24
N ARG A 70 8.91 2.45 11.85
CA ARG A 70 9.61 3.49 11.09
C ARG A 70 9.00 3.70 9.71
N THR A 71 8.61 2.60 9.06
CA THR A 71 7.96 2.68 7.75
C THR A 71 6.64 3.42 7.84
N GLY A 72 5.83 3.09 8.83
CA GLY A 72 4.55 3.78 9.03
C GLY A 72 4.74 5.26 9.31
N ALA A 73 5.71 5.59 10.17
CA ALA A 73 5.98 6.97 10.52
C ALA A 73 6.43 7.78 9.31
N LEU A 74 7.29 7.19 8.49
CA LEU A 74 7.78 7.86 7.28
C LEU A 74 6.63 8.17 6.32
N ALA A 75 5.75 7.20 6.11
CA ALA A 75 4.62 7.41 5.21
C ALA A 75 3.71 8.52 5.71
N ALA A 76 3.44 8.56 7.01
CA ALA A 76 2.60 9.62 7.59
C ALA A 76 3.27 10.98 7.48
N GLU A 77 4.59 11.04 7.70
CA GLU A 77 5.35 12.28 7.57
C GLU A 77 5.29 12.84 6.14
N ARG A 78 5.16 11.96 5.17
CA ARG A 78 5.03 12.38 3.78
C ARG A 78 3.59 12.62 3.37
N ASN A 79 2.69 12.68 4.32
CA ASN A 79 1.27 12.99 4.12
C ASN A 79 0.52 11.97 3.26
N LEU A 80 0.96 10.73 3.30
CA LEU A 80 0.25 9.65 2.62
C LEU A 80 -0.90 9.16 3.51
N THR A 81 -1.97 8.72 2.86
CA THR A 81 -3.04 8.01 3.56
C THR A 81 -2.59 6.55 3.67
N VAL A 82 -2.29 6.10 4.88
CA VAL A 82 -1.69 4.80 5.12
C VAL A 82 -2.74 3.79 5.55
N ILE A 83 -2.70 2.60 4.95
CA ILE A 83 -3.54 1.48 5.36
C ILE A 83 -2.64 0.28 5.53
N ALA A 84 -2.63 -0.31 6.72
CA ALA A 84 -1.83 -1.50 7.00
C ALA A 84 -2.71 -2.73 6.88
N VAL A 85 -2.25 -3.74 6.14
CA VAL A 85 -3.05 -4.91 5.83
C VAL A 85 -2.32 -6.21 6.14
N GLY A 86 -3.07 -7.17 6.65
CA GLY A 86 -2.56 -8.50 6.95
C GLY A 86 -1.89 -8.58 8.30
N GLU A 87 -1.65 -9.81 8.73
CA GLU A 87 -0.96 -10.04 10.00
C GLU A 87 0.49 -9.63 9.88
N GLY A 88 1.02 -9.09 10.95
CA GLY A 88 2.41 -8.64 10.99
C GLY A 88 2.60 -7.21 10.54
N SER A 89 1.53 -6.53 10.11
CA SER A 89 1.62 -5.14 9.66
C SER A 89 1.20 -4.13 10.73
N GLU A 90 0.90 -4.60 11.93
CA GLU A 90 0.40 -3.75 13.03
C GLU A 90 1.33 -2.60 13.32
N GLY A 91 2.65 -2.84 13.28
CA GLY A 91 3.63 -1.81 13.55
C GLY A 91 3.58 -0.66 12.56
N ILE A 92 3.18 -0.95 11.32
CA ILE A 92 3.05 0.12 10.31
C ILE A 92 1.93 1.07 10.72
N ALA A 93 0.76 0.52 11.08
CA ALA A 93 -0.37 1.35 11.51
C ALA A 93 -0.02 2.14 12.77
N GLU A 94 0.70 1.52 13.68
CA GLU A 94 1.12 2.15 14.93
C GLU A 94 2.06 3.32 14.64
N GLY A 95 3.06 3.12 13.78
CA GLY A 95 3.99 4.18 13.40
C GLY A 95 3.32 5.31 12.66
N ALA A 96 2.33 5.00 11.84
CA ALA A 96 1.60 6.01 11.08
C ALA A 96 0.54 6.72 11.93
N LYS A 97 0.30 6.27 13.15
CA LYS A 97 -0.72 6.80 14.06
C LYS A 97 -2.08 6.84 13.37
N ASN A 98 -3.11 6.60 14.08
CA ASN A 98 -4.49 6.69 13.57
C ASN A 98 -4.76 6.08 12.20
N SER A 99 -3.87 5.25 11.70
CA SER A 99 -4.09 4.58 10.41
C SER A 99 -4.90 3.32 10.61
N PRO A 100 -5.79 3.00 9.68
CA PRO A 100 -6.51 1.73 9.75
C PRO A 100 -5.57 0.55 9.64
N HIS A 101 -5.88 -0.50 10.36
CA HIS A 101 -5.19 -1.79 10.28
C HIS A 101 -6.22 -2.88 10.06
N PHE A 102 -6.07 -3.63 8.99
CA PHE A 102 -6.97 -4.74 8.66
C PHE A 102 -6.17 -6.04 8.61
N PRO A 103 -6.26 -6.88 9.65
CA PRO A 103 -5.58 -8.19 9.58
C PRO A 103 -6.12 -9.06 8.46
N ASP A 104 -7.41 -8.90 8.12
CA ASP A 104 -8.07 -9.67 7.07
C ASP A 104 -7.98 -8.89 5.76
N LEU A 105 -7.34 -9.50 4.76
CA LEU A 105 -7.15 -8.84 3.46
C LEU A 105 -8.46 -8.54 2.75
N GLU A 106 -9.45 -9.40 2.92
CA GLU A 106 -10.74 -9.17 2.27
C GLU A 106 -11.46 -7.97 2.86
N GLN A 107 -11.41 -7.82 4.17
CA GLN A 107 -11.98 -6.64 4.82
C GLN A 107 -11.28 -5.37 4.38
N ALA A 108 -9.96 -5.45 4.23
CA ALA A 108 -9.18 -4.31 3.73
C ALA A 108 -9.65 -3.92 2.33
N ALA A 109 -9.86 -4.92 1.46
CA ALA A 109 -10.30 -4.67 0.10
C ALA A 109 -11.68 -4.04 0.06
N GLN A 110 -12.61 -4.53 0.90
CA GLN A 110 -13.95 -3.98 0.96
C GLN A 110 -13.94 -2.54 1.43
N TRP A 111 -13.13 -2.25 2.44
CA TRP A 111 -13.02 -0.89 2.96
C TRP A 111 -12.43 0.03 1.89
N LEU A 112 -11.37 -0.41 1.25
CA LEU A 112 -10.68 0.39 0.22
C LEU A 112 -11.61 0.69 -0.95
N ALA A 113 -12.37 -0.31 -1.40
CA ALA A 113 -13.30 -0.14 -2.51
C ALA A 113 -14.35 0.93 -2.22
N ARG A 114 -14.76 1.04 -0.95
CA ARG A 114 -15.74 2.07 -0.56
C ARG A 114 -15.09 3.44 -0.40
N GLU A 115 -13.82 3.49 0.00
CA GLU A 115 -13.16 4.74 0.32
C GLU A 115 -12.56 5.47 -0.86
N VAL A 116 -12.08 4.73 -1.87
CA VAL A 116 -11.40 5.38 -2.99
C VAL A 116 -12.36 6.21 -3.82
N LYS A 117 -11.83 7.28 -4.36
CA LYS A 117 -12.59 8.21 -5.20
C LYS A 117 -11.82 8.47 -6.48
N PRO A 118 -12.52 8.87 -7.54
CA PRO A 118 -11.83 9.22 -8.78
C PRO A 118 -10.71 10.23 -8.52
N GLY A 119 -9.57 10.01 -9.12
CA GLY A 119 -8.38 10.84 -8.93
C GLY A 119 -7.40 10.30 -7.90
N ASP A 120 -7.86 9.43 -6.99
CA ASP A 120 -6.96 8.83 -6.01
C ASP A 120 -5.95 7.92 -6.68
N VAL A 121 -4.73 7.89 -6.14
CA VAL A 121 -3.69 6.97 -6.58
C VAL A 121 -3.33 6.08 -5.39
N VAL A 122 -3.40 4.77 -5.60
CA VAL A 122 -3.20 3.79 -4.52
C VAL A 122 -2.02 2.90 -4.87
N LEU A 123 -0.99 2.91 -4.06
CA LEU A 123 0.17 2.04 -4.23
C LEU A 123 0.07 0.89 -3.23
N PHE A 124 0.28 -0.34 -3.73
CA PHE A 124 0.18 -1.56 -2.92
C PHE A 124 1.56 -2.20 -2.79
N LYS A 125 2.01 -2.44 -1.56
CA LYS A 125 3.34 -3.02 -1.33
C LYS A 125 3.38 -3.85 -0.06
N GLY A 126 4.07 -4.98 -0.13
CA GLY A 126 4.28 -5.87 1.00
C GLY A 126 5.22 -6.98 0.57
N SER A 127 5.63 -7.82 1.52
CA SER A 127 6.45 -8.97 1.17
C SER A 127 5.64 -9.95 0.33
N ARG A 128 6.31 -10.86 -0.35
CA ARG A 128 5.63 -11.84 -1.19
C ARG A 128 4.63 -12.68 -0.39
N THR A 129 4.98 -13.05 0.82
CA THR A 129 4.10 -13.86 1.66
C THR A 129 2.95 -13.05 2.24
N ALA A 130 3.04 -11.72 2.23
CA ALA A 130 1.93 -10.87 2.69
C ALA A 130 0.80 -10.84 1.65
N THR A 131 1.09 -11.13 0.41
CA THR A 131 0.13 -11.24 -0.70
C THR A 131 -0.78 -10.00 -0.81
N VAL A 132 -0.20 -8.82 -0.69
CA VAL A 132 -0.95 -7.56 -0.73
C VAL A 132 -1.66 -7.36 -2.06
N GLU A 133 -1.16 -7.98 -3.13
CA GLU A 133 -1.84 -7.93 -4.43
C GLU A 133 -3.27 -8.45 -4.37
N ARG A 134 -3.58 -9.31 -3.38
CA ARG A 134 -4.94 -9.80 -3.21
C ARG A 134 -5.89 -8.67 -2.83
N VAL A 135 -5.42 -7.71 -2.06
CA VAL A 135 -6.23 -6.53 -1.71
C VAL A 135 -6.52 -5.74 -2.97
N MET A 136 -5.50 -5.54 -3.80
CA MET A 136 -5.67 -4.77 -5.03
C MET A 136 -6.65 -5.44 -5.98
N HIS A 137 -6.49 -6.74 -6.22
CA HIS A 137 -7.36 -7.45 -7.16
C HIS A 137 -8.81 -7.52 -6.67
N ALA A 138 -9.01 -7.58 -5.35
CA ALA A 138 -10.36 -7.61 -4.80
C ALA A 138 -11.01 -6.22 -4.80
N ALA A 139 -10.23 -5.18 -4.53
CA ALA A 139 -10.76 -3.81 -4.50
C ALA A 139 -10.95 -3.25 -5.91
N PHE A 140 -10.09 -3.63 -6.84
CA PHE A 140 -10.11 -3.15 -8.23
C PHE A 140 -10.25 -4.36 -9.16
N PRO A 141 -11.40 -5.01 -9.17
CA PRO A 141 -11.53 -6.22 -9.99
C PRO A 141 -11.44 -5.90 -11.47
N ARG A 142 -10.84 -6.83 -12.20
CA ARG A 142 -10.66 -6.71 -13.65
C ARG A 142 -11.62 -7.67 -14.32
N ASN A 143 -12.17 -7.23 -15.43
CA ASN A 143 -13.08 -8.05 -16.22
C ASN A 143 -12.34 -8.90 -17.21
#